data_e04922e674e9d20e2a42975063d841d5
#
_entry.id   e04922e674e9d20e2a42975063d841d5
#
_cell.length_a   1.000
_cell.length_b   1.000
_cell.length_c   1.000
_cell.angle_alpha   90.00
_cell.angle_beta   90.00
_cell.angle_gamma   90.00
#
_symmetry.space_group_name_H-M   'P 1'
#
loop_
_entity.id
_entity.type
_entity.pdbx_description
1 polymer ?
#
loop_
_entity_poly.entity_id
_entity_poly.type
_entity_poly.pdbx_seq_one_letter_code
_entity_poly.pdbx_strand_id
1 'polypeptide(L)'
;MSQLDKIAQQGKLSLGLVFPIEAYSGSVAKMENQEKLAKRAEELGFKALWFRDVPFNDPSFGDAGQLYDPWVYMTHIMNHTETIALATGSIILPLRHPVHTAKSLFSLQELSKGRIILGLASGDRPSEYPAFDRDLGQKSDLFRDSFSYLKALHSDFPVHRSSFYGSLNGQIDLLPKHRYATPMLVTGHSGQSLNWIAENSDGWIYYPRDFRFLEQTMQNWRQALAQTDQEWKPYIQSLYIDLLESKAAHPAPIHLGFKGGSDYTLAHLKLLESHGVNHVIINLKYGSRPAEEVLEELGKSILPHFV
;
A
#
# COMPACT_ATOMS: atom_id res chain seq x y z
N MET A 1 -7.40 18.36 4.70
CA MET A 1 -6.15 17.66 4.26
C MET A 1 -6.36 16.18 4.57
N SER A 2 -6.33 15.33 3.56
CA SER A 2 -6.44 13.87 3.72
C SER A 2 -5.18 13.30 4.38
N GLN A 3 -5.23 12.04 4.81
CA GLN A 3 -4.03 11.38 5.32
C GLN A 3 -3.00 11.14 4.20
N LEU A 4 -3.45 10.95 2.96
CA LEU A 4 -2.58 10.84 1.80
C LEU A 4 -1.74 12.11 1.59
N ASP A 5 -2.36 13.29 1.74
CA ASP A 5 -1.65 14.58 1.59
C ASP A 5 -0.53 14.77 2.63
N LYS A 6 -0.64 14.09 3.78
CA LYS A 6 0.39 14.15 4.83
C LYS A 6 1.57 13.24 4.54
N ILE A 7 1.34 12.10 3.87
CA ILE A 7 2.39 11.11 3.60
C ILE A 7 3.02 11.26 2.21
N ALA A 8 2.32 11.86 1.26
CA ALA A 8 2.79 11.96 -0.12
C ALA A 8 2.57 13.38 -0.64
N GLN A 9 3.62 14.19 -0.64
CA GLN A 9 3.63 15.56 -1.11
C GLN A 9 4.41 15.68 -2.42
N GLN A 10 4.00 16.59 -3.29
CA GLN A 10 4.69 16.83 -4.55
C GLN A 10 6.13 17.29 -4.31
N GLY A 11 7.10 16.64 -4.98
CA GLY A 11 8.52 16.97 -4.87
C GLY A 11 9.20 16.57 -3.56
N LYS A 12 8.50 15.80 -2.70
CA LYS A 12 9.04 15.30 -1.44
C LYS A 12 8.84 13.78 -1.35
N LEU A 13 9.77 13.13 -0.65
CA LEU A 13 9.68 11.71 -0.35
C LEU A 13 9.43 11.49 1.13
N SER A 14 8.60 10.54 1.46
CA SER A 14 8.42 10.02 2.82
C SER A 14 8.58 8.50 2.87
N LEU A 15 8.73 7.94 4.07
CA LEU A 15 8.94 6.52 4.26
C LEU A 15 7.81 5.90 5.08
N GLY A 16 7.41 4.70 4.70
CA GLY A 16 6.52 3.81 5.45
C GLY A 16 7.09 2.41 5.55
N LEU A 17 6.45 1.56 6.34
CA LEU A 17 6.85 0.19 6.57
C LEU A 17 5.70 -0.75 6.22
N VAL A 18 6.01 -1.92 5.65
CA VAL A 18 5.02 -2.97 5.43
C VAL A 18 5.13 -4.05 6.51
N PHE A 19 3.99 -4.58 6.94
CA PHE A 19 3.96 -5.74 7.82
C PHE A 19 4.16 -7.07 7.06
N PRO A 20 4.86 -8.04 7.72
CA PRO A 20 5.47 -7.91 9.05
C PRO A 20 6.74 -7.05 9.01
N ILE A 21 6.94 -6.24 10.05
CA ILE A 21 8.19 -5.49 10.26
C ILE A 21 9.22 -6.45 10.85
N GLU A 22 9.76 -7.30 9.98
CA GLU A 22 10.55 -8.46 10.40
C GLU A 22 11.36 -8.99 9.22
N ALA A 23 12.58 -9.45 9.51
CA ALA A 23 13.38 -10.25 8.59
C ALA A 23 13.04 -11.74 8.77
N TYR A 24 12.69 -12.43 7.69
CA TYR A 24 12.34 -13.85 7.74
C TYR A 24 12.59 -14.58 6.42
N SER A 25 12.84 -15.88 6.52
CA SER A 25 12.99 -16.79 5.38
C SER A 25 11.69 -17.56 5.10
N GLY A 26 11.47 -17.96 3.85
CA GLY A 26 10.24 -18.65 3.46
C GLY A 26 9.03 -17.73 3.46
N SER A 27 7.83 -18.31 3.69
CA SER A 27 6.54 -17.60 3.63
C SER A 27 5.91 -17.34 5.00
N VAL A 28 6.50 -17.84 6.09
CA VAL A 28 5.93 -17.80 7.43
C VAL A 28 6.80 -16.94 8.33
N ALA A 29 6.32 -15.73 8.64
CA ALA A 29 6.93 -14.82 9.61
C ALA A 29 6.50 -15.20 11.04
N LYS A 30 7.26 -14.78 12.05
CA LYS A 30 6.90 -15.01 13.46
C LYS A 30 5.79 -14.09 13.95
N MET A 31 5.71 -12.88 13.40
CA MET A 31 4.73 -11.85 13.79
C MET A 31 4.84 -11.40 15.25
N GLU A 32 6.04 -11.53 15.85
CA GLU A 32 6.27 -11.15 17.24
C GLU A 32 6.52 -9.64 17.39
N ASN A 33 6.09 -9.05 18.50
CA ASN A 33 6.33 -7.65 18.88
C ASN A 33 5.91 -6.59 17.85
N GLN A 34 5.02 -6.92 16.91
CA GLN A 34 4.67 -6.04 15.80
C GLN A 34 4.00 -4.73 16.27
N GLU A 35 3.21 -4.77 17.36
CA GLU A 35 2.61 -3.59 17.98
C GLU A 35 3.66 -2.64 18.57
N LYS A 36 4.75 -3.17 19.16
CA LYS A 36 5.86 -2.38 19.69
C LYS A 36 6.66 -1.74 18.53
N LEU A 37 6.91 -2.52 17.47
CA LEU A 37 7.59 -2.03 16.28
C LEU A 37 6.77 -0.95 15.55
N ALA A 38 5.44 -1.11 15.48
CA ALA A 38 4.53 -0.12 14.93
C ALA A 38 4.57 1.21 15.71
N LYS A 39 4.49 1.13 17.05
CA LYS A 39 4.62 2.30 17.90
C LYS A 39 5.98 2.96 17.75
N ARG A 40 7.05 2.17 17.70
CA ARG A 40 8.40 2.68 17.54
C ARG A 40 8.60 3.36 16.18
N ALA A 41 8.02 2.79 15.10
CA ALA A 41 8.03 3.39 13.77
C ALA A 41 7.34 4.77 13.77
N GLU A 42 6.21 4.91 14.46
CA GLU A 42 5.53 6.20 14.63
C GLU A 42 6.42 7.22 15.37
N GLU A 43 7.02 6.84 16.50
CA GLU A 43 7.92 7.68 17.29
C GLU A 43 9.15 8.15 16.51
N LEU A 44 9.68 7.31 15.62
CA LEU A 44 10.82 7.62 14.75
C LEU A 44 10.44 8.54 13.58
N GLY A 45 9.14 8.68 13.26
CA GLY A 45 8.66 9.58 12.22
C GLY A 45 8.33 8.92 10.88
N PHE A 46 8.25 7.59 10.80
CA PHE A 46 7.65 6.94 9.64
C PHE A 46 6.22 7.43 9.43
N LYS A 47 5.81 7.59 8.17
CA LYS A 47 4.52 8.23 7.85
C LYS A 47 3.37 7.27 7.68
N ALA A 48 3.64 6.01 7.35
CA ALA A 48 2.60 5.00 7.12
C ALA A 48 3.03 3.59 7.50
N LEU A 49 2.05 2.79 7.94
CA LEU A 49 2.15 1.35 8.12
C LEU A 49 1.25 0.66 7.09
N TRP A 50 1.81 -0.28 6.33
CA TRP A 50 1.16 -0.91 5.19
C TRP A 50 0.79 -2.36 5.47
N PHE A 51 -0.47 -2.69 5.30
CA PHE A 51 -1.06 -4.01 5.55
C PHE A 51 -1.36 -4.71 4.24
N ARG A 52 -1.11 -6.01 4.18
CA ARG A 52 -1.30 -6.83 2.98
C ARG A 52 -2.48 -7.77 3.15
N ASP A 53 -3.19 -8.00 2.06
CA ASP A 53 -4.30 -8.95 1.98
C ASP A 53 -3.78 -10.25 1.35
N VAL A 54 -3.53 -11.26 2.18
CA VAL A 54 -2.99 -12.56 1.78
C VAL A 54 -3.84 -13.64 2.45
N PRO A 55 -4.93 -14.07 1.80
CA PRO A 55 -5.87 -15.02 2.42
C PRO A 55 -5.29 -16.43 2.59
N PHE A 56 -4.35 -16.83 1.72
CA PHE A 56 -3.79 -18.18 1.74
C PHE A 56 -2.26 -18.19 1.69
N ASN A 57 -1.67 -19.21 2.32
CA ASN A 57 -0.27 -19.52 2.06
C ASN A 57 -0.16 -20.32 0.76
N ASP A 58 0.45 -19.73 -0.25
CA ASP A 58 0.81 -20.42 -1.50
C ASP A 58 2.34 -20.63 -1.54
N PRO A 59 2.83 -21.87 -1.27
CA PRO A 59 4.26 -22.15 -1.25
C PRO A 59 4.97 -21.90 -2.59
N SER A 60 4.24 -21.91 -3.70
CA SER A 60 4.80 -21.65 -5.04
C SER A 60 5.09 -20.18 -5.29
N PHE A 61 4.50 -19.28 -4.51
CA PHE A 61 4.58 -17.84 -4.74
C PHE A 61 5.84 -17.18 -4.12
N GLY A 62 6.47 -17.81 -3.14
CA GLY A 62 7.75 -17.37 -2.55
C GLY A 62 7.70 -16.07 -1.70
N ASP A 63 6.50 -15.52 -1.46
CA ASP A 63 6.26 -14.31 -0.68
C ASP A 63 5.67 -14.63 0.71
N ALA A 64 5.13 -13.64 1.43
CA ALA A 64 4.47 -13.84 2.70
C ALA A 64 3.20 -14.68 2.53
N GLY A 65 3.08 -15.76 3.31
CA GLY A 65 1.90 -16.61 3.37
C GLY A 65 1.18 -16.53 4.71
N GLN A 66 1.90 -16.11 5.75
CA GLN A 66 1.32 -15.90 7.08
C GLN A 66 1.14 -14.41 7.33
N LEU A 67 -0.09 -13.94 7.14
CA LEU A 67 -0.53 -12.61 7.53
C LEU A 67 -1.92 -12.72 8.16
N TYR A 68 -2.21 -11.81 9.07
CA TYR A 68 -3.58 -11.68 9.59
C TYR A 68 -4.48 -10.98 8.57
N ASP A 69 -5.80 -11.18 8.67
CA ASP A 69 -6.76 -10.38 7.89
C ASP A 69 -6.47 -8.89 8.07
N PRO A 70 -6.35 -8.11 6.99
CA PRO A 70 -5.90 -6.73 7.07
C PRO A 70 -6.82 -5.85 7.93
N TRP A 71 -8.13 -6.05 7.91
CA TRP A 71 -9.07 -5.24 8.70
C TRP A 71 -8.94 -5.51 10.21
N VAL A 72 -8.82 -6.79 10.57
CA VAL A 72 -8.62 -7.21 11.96
C VAL A 72 -7.28 -6.68 12.47
N TYR A 73 -6.23 -6.83 11.66
CA TYR A 73 -4.89 -6.45 12.06
C TYR A 73 -4.69 -4.92 12.12
N MET A 74 -5.26 -4.18 11.16
CA MET A 74 -5.29 -2.72 11.23
C MET A 74 -6.00 -2.23 12.49
N THR A 75 -7.12 -2.85 12.89
CA THR A 75 -7.82 -2.52 14.13
C THR A 75 -6.95 -2.75 15.35
N HIS A 76 -6.18 -3.85 15.37
CA HIS A 76 -5.26 -4.15 16.46
C HIS A 76 -4.14 -3.09 16.54
N ILE A 77 -3.43 -2.84 15.46
CA ILE A 77 -2.33 -1.86 15.41
C ILE A 77 -2.81 -0.42 15.64
N MET A 78 -4.01 -0.09 15.19
CA MET A 78 -4.63 1.22 15.42
C MET A 78 -4.70 1.62 16.90
N ASN A 79 -4.90 0.63 17.79
CA ASN A 79 -4.97 0.85 19.23
C ASN A 79 -3.60 1.03 19.90
N HIS A 80 -2.52 0.78 19.17
CA HIS A 80 -1.13 0.94 19.64
C HIS A 80 -0.43 2.16 19.03
N THR A 81 -1.11 2.89 18.14
CA THR A 81 -0.58 4.06 17.42
C THR A 81 -1.59 5.21 17.42
N GLU A 82 -1.14 6.46 17.27
CA GLU A 82 -2.02 7.63 17.39
C GLU A 82 -2.18 8.45 16.10
N THR A 83 -1.10 8.63 15.33
CA THR A 83 -1.04 9.59 14.22
C THR A 83 -0.63 8.99 12.89
N ILE A 84 0.18 7.93 12.91
CA ILE A 84 0.72 7.28 11.72
C ILE A 84 -0.41 6.76 10.81
N ALA A 85 -0.26 6.93 9.49
CA ALA A 85 -1.23 6.41 8.53
C ALA A 85 -1.29 4.88 8.58
N LEU A 86 -2.49 4.33 8.45
CA LEU A 86 -2.73 2.90 8.31
C LEU A 86 -3.20 2.64 6.89
N ALA A 87 -2.39 1.98 6.10
CA ALA A 87 -2.62 1.84 4.67
C ALA A 87 -2.66 0.37 4.23
N THR A 88 -3.42 0.06 3.20
CA THR A 88 -3.40 -1.29 2.61
C THR A 88 -2.52 -1.34 1.36
N GLY A 89 -1.70 -2.33 1.28
CA GLY A 89 -0.84 -2.55 0.12
C GLY A 89 -0.81 -4.01 -0.33
N SER A 90 -1.95 -4.54 -0.80
CA SER A 90 -3.25 -3.96 -1.11
C SER A 90 -4.41 -4.89 -0.75
N ILE A 91 -5.63 -4.36 -0.64
CA ILE A 91 -6.84 -5.19 -0.61
C ILE A 91 -7.09 -5.77 -2.01
N ILE A 92 -7.35 -7.07 -2.08
CA ILE A 92 -7.66 -7.77 -3.34
C ILE A 92 -9.16 -7.66 -3.62
N LEU A 93 -9.56 -6.61 -4.35
CA LEU A 93 -10.98 -6.29 -4.59
C LEU A 93 -11.78 -7.44 -5.21
N PRO A 94 -11.29 -8.16 -6.25
CA PRO A 94 -12.06 -9.24 -6.86
C PRO A 94 -12.45 -10.37 -5.90
N LEU A 95 -11.69 -10.57 -4.84
CA LEU A 95 -11.91 -11.66 -3.87
C LEU A 95 -12.80 -11.26 -2.69
N ARG A 96 -13.23 -9.99 -2.62
CA ARG A 96 -14.05 -9.44 -1.53
C ARG A 96 -15.31 -8.80 -2.07
N HIS A 97 -16.43 -8.95 -1.34
CA HIS A 97 -17.65 -8.22 -1.70
C HIS A 97 -17.50 -6.73 -1.35
N PRO A 98 -17.74 -5.77 -2.28
CA PRO A 98 -17.48 -4.35 -2.06
C PRO A 98 -18.27 -3.74 -0.89
N VAL A 99 -19.45 -4.24 -0.56
CA VAL A 99 -20.22 -3.79 0.61
C VAL A 99 -19.49 -4.12 1.91
N HIS A 100 -18.92 -5.31 2.05
CA HIS A 100 -18.15 -5.67 3.25
C HIS A 100 -16.85 -4.88 3.33
N THR A 101 -16.18 -4.69 2.20
CA THR A 101 -14.98 -3.84 2.12
C THR A 101 -15.28 -2.40 2.55
N ALA A 102 -16.36 -1.80 2.03
CA ALA A 102 -16.79 -0.46 2.42
C ALA A 102 -17.19 -0.38 3.91
N LYS A 103 -17.91 -1.38 4.42
CA LYS A 103 -18.30 -1.42 5.83
C LYS A 103 -17.11 -1.43 6.77
N SER A 104 -16.11 -2.27 6.50
CA SER A 104 -14.87 -2.32 7.27
C SER A 104 -14.10 -1.00 7.17
N LEU A 105 -13.95 -0.49 5.94
CA LEU A 105 -13.26 0.76 5.65
C LEU A 105 -13.88 1.95 6.39
N PHE A 106 -15.20 2.16 6.28
CA PHE A 106 -15.90 3.29 6.91
C PHE A 106 -15.85 3.20 8.43
N SER A 107 -15.97 1.98 8.98
CA SER A 107 -15.81 1.75 10.42
C SER A 107 -14.41 2.13 10.89
N LEU A 108 -13.37 1.66 10.20
CA LEU A 108 -11.98 1.98 10.54
C LEU A 108 -11.66 3.47 10.35
N GLN A 109 -12.21 4.09 9.32
CA GLN A 109 -12.00 5.52 9.06
C GLN A 109 -12.55 6.39 10.21
N GLU A 110 -13.74 6.06 10.74
CA GLU A 110 -14.29 6.73 11.92
C GLU A 110 -13.49 6.43 13.20
N LEU A 111 -13.21 5.15 13.46
CA LEU A 111 -12.46 4.72 14.66
C LEU A 111 -11.03 5.27 14.70
N SER A 112 -10.37 5.34 13.56
CA SER A 112 -9.01 5.86 13.43
C SER A 112 -8.92 7.39 13.33
N LYS A 113 -10.06 8.08 13.29
CA LYS A 113 -10.14 9.54 13.06
C LYS A 113 -9.45 9.98 11.76
N GLY A 114 -9.69 9.24 10.68
CA GLY A 114 -9.23 9.61 9.35
C GLY A 114 -7.82 9.16 8.97
N ARG A 115 -7.25 8.12 9.62
CA ARG A 115 -5.88 7.65 9.34
C ARG A 115 -5.77 6.62 8.21
N ILE A 116 -6.89 6.19 7.61
CA ILE A 116 -6.87 5.09 6.63
C ILE A 116 -6.57 5.60 5.22
N ILE A 117 -5.69 4.88 4.52
CA ILE A 117 -5.42 4.99 3.09
C ILE A 117 -5.68 3.62 2.46
N LEU A 118 -6.51 3.56 1.43
CA LEU A 118 -6.92 2.31 0.81
C LEU A 118 -6.13 2.03 -0.48
N GLY A 119 -5.15 1.15 -0.42
CA GLY A 119 -4.49 0.59 -1.60
C GLY A 119 -5.24 -0.65 -2.08
N LEU A 120 -5.52 -0.72 -3.37
CA LEU A 120 -6.39 -1.70 -4.02
C LEU A 120 -5.67 -2.40 -5.16
N ALA A 121 -5.88 -3.70 -5.31
CA ALA A 121 -5.30 -4.51 -6.37
C ALA A 121 -6.29 -5.55 -6.91
N SER A 122 -5.98 -6.07 -8.09
CA SER A 122 -6.69 -7.24 -8.62
C SER A 122 -6.15 -8.58 -8.10
N GLY A 123 -5.02 -8.59 -7.40
CA GLY A 123 -4.33 -9.80 -6.97
C GLY A 123 -3.41 -10.39 -8.04
N ASP A 124 -2.40 -11.09 -7.58
CA ASP A 124 -1.33 -11.67 -8.40
C ASP A 124 -1.15 -13.20 -8.18
N ARG A 125 -2.00 -13.81 -7.33
CA ARG A 125 -2.00 -15.25 -7.03
C ARG A 125 -3.15 -15.97 -7.71
N PRO A 126 -2.91 -16.65 -8.84
CA PRO A 126 -3.98 -17.30 -9.60
C PRO A 126 -4.72 -18.38 -8.81
N SER A 127 -4.03 -19.06 -7.89
CA SER A 127 -4.56 -20.12 -7.03
C SER A 127 -5.67 -19.65 -6.07
N GLU A 128 -5.71 -18.36 -5.74
CA GLU A 128 -6.71 -17.81 -4.83
C GLU A 128 -8.10 -17.67 -5.49
N TYR A 129 -8.17 -17.37 -6.78
CA TYR A 129 -9.44 -17.08 -7.47
C TYR A 129 -10.47 -18.21 -7.39
N PRO A 130 -10.12 -19.49 -7.68
CA PRO A 130 -11.08 -20.59 -7.55
C PRO A 130 -11.60 -20.80 -6.13
N ALA A 131 -10.77 -20.51 -5.10
CA ALA A 131 -11.18 -20.65 -3.71
C ALA A 131 -12.31 -19.67 -3.31
N PHE A 132 -12.47 -18.58 -4.05
CA PHE A 132 -13.53 -17.58 -3.87
C PHE A 132 -14.62 -17.68 -4.94
N ASP A 133 -14.67 -18.77 -5.70
CA ASP A 133 -15.61 -18.95 -6.82
C ASP A 133 -15.54 -17.78 -7.82
N ARG A 134 -14.31 -17.40 -8.19
CA ARG A 134 -14.02 -16.31 -9.14
C ARG A 134 -13.22 -16.82 -10.33
N ASP A 135 -13.55 -16.29 -11.50
CA ASP A 135 -12.78 -16.55 -12.73
C ASP A 135 -11.61 -15.57 -12.84
N LEU A 136 -10.39 -16.10 -12.85
CA LEU A 136 -9.17 -15.34 -13.05
C LEU A 136 -9.18 -14.56 -14.39
N GLY A 137 -9.82 -15.12 -15.42
CA GLY A 137 -9.96 -14.45 -16.73
C GLY A 137 -10.74 -13.13 -16.65
N GLN A 138 -11.62 -12.99 -15.67
CA GLN A 138 -12.44 -11.80 -15.44
C GLN A 138 -11.84 -10.82 -14.42
N LYS A 139 -10.62 -11.06 -13.93
CA LYS A 139 -10.04 -10.28 -12.83
C LYS A 139 -10.03 -8.75 -13.07
N SER A 140 -9.84 -8.33 -14.31
CA SER A 140 -9.80 -6.90 -14.68
C SER A 140 -11.19 -6.25 -14.58
N ASP A 141 -12.22 -6.94 -15.04
CA ASP A 141 -13.60 -6.48 -14.99
C ASP A 141 -14.15 -6.53 -13.56
N LEU A 142 -13.86 -7.61 -12.82
CA LEU A 142 -14.16 -7.75 -11.40
C LEU A 142 -13.54 -6.59 -10.59
N PHE A 143 -12.28 -6.24 -10.86
CA PHE A 143 -11.61 -5.12 -10.19
C PHE A 143 -12.31 -3.80 -10.49
N ARG A 144 -12.56 -3.51 -11.77
CA ARG A 144 -13.20 -2.26 -12.19
C ARG A 144 -14.60 -2.10 -11.63
N ASP A 145 -15.40 -3.16 -11.70
CA ASP A 145 -16.77 -3.17 -11.21
C ASP A 145 -16.82 -2.98 -9.68
N SER A 146 -15.99 -3.73 -8.95
CA SER A 146 -15.87 -3.61 -7.49
C SER A 146 -15.38 -2.22 -7.06
N PHE A 147 -14.43 -1.64 -7.78
CA PHE A 147 -13.94 -0.28 -7.53
C PHE A 147 -15.05 0.76 -7.70
N SER A 148 -15.81 0.66 -8.79
CA SER A 148 -16.94 1.56 -9.05
C SER A 148 -18.05 1.40 -8.01
N TYR A 149 -18.33 0.17 -7.60
CA TYR A 149 -19.29 -0.12 -6.55
C TYR A 149 -18.87 0.48 -5.20
N LEU A 150 -17.60 0.32 -4.85
CA LEU A 150 -17.01 0.89 -3.62
C LEU A 150 -17.12 2.43 -3.64
N LYS A 151 -16.83 3.08 -4.76
CA LYS A 151 -17.01 4.53 -4.91
C LYS A 151 -18.48 4.95 -4.74
N ALA A 152 -19.42 4.21 -5.30
CA ALA A 152 -20.84 4.52 -5.18
C ALA A 152 -21.32 4.47 -3.71
N LEU A 153 -20.79 3.57 -2.88
CA LEU A 153 -21.15 3.45 -1.46
C LEU A 153 -20.76 4.67 -0.60
N HIS A 154 -19.92 5.58 -1.10
CA HIS A 154 -19.63 6.84 -0.42
C HIS A 154 -20.77 7.85 -0.47
N SER A 155 -21.70 7.71 -1.42
CA SER A 155 -22.88 8.55 -1.54
C SER A 155 -23.98 8.11 -0.57
N ASP A 156 -24.88 9.03 -0.20
CA ASP A 156 -26.07 8.71 0.57
C ASP A 156 -27.09 7.99 -0.32
N PHE A 157 -27.71 6.95 0.23
CA PHE A 157 -28.70 6.13 -0.48
C PHE A 157 -28.29 5.82 -1.92
N PRO A 158 -27.15 5.14 -2.12
CA PRO A 158 -26.52 5.01 -3.43
C PRO A 158 -27.38 4.23 -4.42
N VAL A 159 -27.30 4.64 -5.68
CA VAL A 159 -27.85 3.91 -6.83
C VAL A 159 -26.69 3.42 -7.68
N HIS A 160 -26.55 2.11 -7.79
CA HIS A 160 -25.48 1.50 -8.59
C HIS A 160 -25.88 0.09 -9.04
N ARG A 161 -25.52 -0.27 -10.27
CA ARG A 161 -25.73 -1.60 -10.81
C ARG A 161 -24.40 -2.24 -11.12
N SER A 162 -24.07 -3.30 -10.43
CA SER A 162 -22.90 -4.12 -10.67
C SER A 162 -23.25 -5.34 -11.52
N SER A 163 -22.31 -5.78 -12.34
CA SER A 163 -22.42 -7.02 -13.09
C SER A 163 -22.11 -8.26 -12.25
N PHE A 164 -21.38 -8.09 -11.12
CA PHE A 164 -20.84 -9.20 -10.32
C PHE A 164 -21.31 -9.21 -8.86
N TYR A 165 -21.76 -8.04 -8.32
CA TYR A 165 -21.98 -7.85 -6.88
C TYR A 165 -23.40 -7.40 -6.51
N GLY A 166 -24.33 -7.39 -7.47
CA GLY A 166 -25.72 -6.98 -7.24
C GLY A 166 -25.95 -5.48 -7.47
N SER A 167 -27.07 -4.97 -6.95
CA SER A 167 -27.51 -3.60 -7.26
C SER A 167 -27.93 -2.83 -6.00
N LEU A 168 -27.67 -1.54 -6.03
CA LEU A 168 -28.16 -0.54 -5.06
C LEU A 168 -29.22 0.32 -5.78
N ASN A 169 -30.37 0.50 -5.15
CA ASN A 169 -31.53 1.18 -5.76
C ASN A 169 -31.98 2.42 -5.00
N GLY A 170 -31.15 2.96 -4.13
CA GLY A 170 -31.44 4.15 -3.35
C GLY A 170 -32.36 3.92 -2.13
N GLN A 171 -32.70 2.68 -1.78
CA GLN A 171 -33.58 2.38 -0.64
C GLN A 171 -32.83 2.07 0.65
N ILE A 172 -31.56 1.71 0.55
CA ILE A 172 -30.71 1.36 1.70
C ILE A 172 -29.44 2.21 1.69
N ASP A 173 -28.91 2.45 2.88
CA ASP A 173 -27.69 3.21 3.05
C ASP A 173 -26.64 2.45 3.86
N LEU A 174 -25.37 2.73 3.64
CA LEU A 174 -24.26 2.14 4.38
C LEU A 174 -23.82 3.07 5.51
N LEU A 175 -23.92 2.61 6.75
CA LEU A 175 -23.48 3.32 7.94
C LEU A 175 -22.34 2.59 8.66
N PRO A 176 -21.42 3.30 9.37
CA PRO A 176 -21.40 4.76 9.50
C PRO A 176 -21.04 5.45 8.18
N LYS A 177 -21.54 6.66 7.97
CA LYS A 177 -20.91 7.57 7.00
C LYS A 177 -19.70 8.19 7.69
N HIS A 178 -18.55 8.09 7.06
CA HIS A 178 -17.34 8.69 7.61
C HIS A 178 -17.21 10.17 7.22
N ARG A 179 -16.67 10.95 8.15
CA ARG A 179 -16.43 12.40 7.98
C ARG A 179 -15.09 12.71 7.33
N TYR A 180 -14.27 11.71 7.12
CA TYR A 180 -12.89 11.83 6.67
C TYR A 180 -12.77 11.36 5.23
N ALA A 181 -11.97 12.06 4.44
CA ALA A 181 -11.61 11.58 3.10
C ALA A 181 -10.92 10.21 3.19
N THR A 182 -11.29 9.31 2.29
CA THR A 182 -10.67 7.99 2.18
C THR A 182 -9.96 7.90 0.84
N PRO A 183 -8.65 8.18 0.79
CA PRO A 183 -7.88 8.05 -0.43
C PRO A 183 -7.85 6.60 -0.93
N MET A 184 -8.11 6.41 -2.22
CA MET A 184 -8.14 5.11 -2.89
C MET A 184 -7.03 5.05 -3.94
N LEU A 185 -6.01 4.24 -3.69
CA LEU A 185 -4.86 4.06 -4.57
C LEU A 185 -4.98 2.75 -5.36
N VAL A 186 -4.49 2.74 -6.58
CA VAL A 186 -4.40 1.51 -7.38
C VAL A 186 -2.98 0.98 -7.37
N THR A 187 -2.82 -0.33 -7.10
CA THR A 187 -1.52 -1.00 -7.11
C THR A 187 -1.31 -1.76 -8.41
N GLY A 188 -0.12 -1.58 -8.99
CA GLY A 188 0.19 -2.10 -10.31
C GLY A 188 -0.76 -1.51 -11.35
N HIS A 189 -1.05 -2.28 -12.38
CA HIS A 189 -2.09 -1.91 -13.35
C HIS A 189 -3.48 -2.44 -12.97
N SER A 190 -3.56 -3.52 -12.20
CA SER A 190 -4.83 -4.21 -11.86
C SER A 190 -5.73 -4.47 -13.07
N GLY A 191 -5.11 -4.72 -14.25
CA GLY A 191 -5.79 -4.92 -15.52
C GLY A 191 -6.37 -3.65 -16.15
N GLN A 192 -6.04 -2.46 -15.63
CA GLN A 192 -6.53 -1.18 -16.12
C GLN A 192 -5.47 -0.42 -16.92
N SER A 193 -5.91 0.49 -17.80
CA SER A 193 -5.00 1.43 -18.43
C SER A 193 -4.51 2.50 -17.46
N LEU A 194 -3.36 3.10 -17.74
CA LEU A 194 -2.81 4.16 -16.90
C LEU A 194 -3.72 5.39 -16.83
N ASN A 195 -4.40 5.71 -17.94
CA ASN A 195 -5.39 6.78 -17.98
C ASN A 195 -6.57 6.50 -17.06
N TRP A 196 -7.08 5.26 -17.05
CA TRP A 196 -8.15 4.88 -16.13
C TRP A 196 -7.70 5.03 -14.67
N ILE A 197 -6.47 4.62 -14.35
CA ILE A 197 -5.91 4.77 -13.00
C ILE A 197 -5.80 6.27 -12.65
N ALA A 198 -5.27 7.09 -13.55
CA ALA A 198 -5.13 8.52 -13.36
C ALA A 198 -6.47 9.21 -13.10
N GLU A 199 -7.51 8.83 -13.83
CA GLU A 199 -8.86 9.40 -13.69
C GLU A 199 -9.57 8.96 -12.42
N ASN A 200 -9.46 7.69 -12.06
CA ASN A 200 -10.34 7.07 -11.06
C ASN A 200 -9.74 6.94 -9.66
N SER A 201 -8.42 6.93 -9.50
CA SER A 201 -7.73 6.77 -8.22
C SER A 201 -7.15 8.08 -7.70
N ASP A 202 -6.77 8.10 -6.42
CA ASP A 202 -6.10 9.25 -5.77
C ASP A 202 -4.56 9.15 -5.85
N GLY A 203 -4.02 8.09 -6.44
CA GLY A 203 -2.60 7.87 -6.65
C GLY A 203 -2.28 6.46 -7.12
N TRP A 204 -1.03 6.21 -7.43
CA TRP A 204 -0.57 4.97 -8.02
C TRP A 204 0.54 4.33 -7.19
N ILE A 205 0.36 3.06 -6.78
CA ILE A 205 1.38 2.24 -6.12
C ILE A 205 2.01 1.32 -7.15
N TYR A 206 3.33 1.32 -7.26
CA TYR A 206 4.00 0.47 -8.22
C TYR A 206 5.25 -0.22 -7.65
N TYR A 207 5.77 -1.16 -8.40
CA TYR A 207 6.95 -1.93 -8.03
C TYR A 207 8.24 -1.18 -8.35
N PRO A 208 9.37 -1.50 -7.66
CA PRO A 208 10.66 -0.91 -7.97
C PRO A 208 11.08 -1.21 -9.41
N ARG A 209 11.72 -0.25 -10.03
CA ARG A 209 12.26 -0.33 -11.38
C ARG A 209 13.71 0.16 -11.39
N ASP A 210 14.51 -0.34 -12.32
CA ASP A 210 15.76 0.32 -12.67
C ASP A 210 15.47 1.81 -12.99
N PHE A 211 16.36 2.73 -12.62
CA PHE A 211 16.12 4.17 -12.76
C PHE A 211 15.79 4.62 -14.18
N ARG A 212 16.34 3.96 -15.20
CA ARG A 212 16.01 4.24 -16.61
C ARG A 212 14.54 3.92 -16.92
N PHE A 213 14.03 2.83 -16.37
CA PHE A 213 12.63 2.45 -16.52
C PHE A 213 11.72 3.26 -15.59
N LEU A 214 12.22 3.67 -14.43
CA LEU A 214 11.48 4.56 -13.52
C LEU A 214 11.21 5.91 -14.18
N GLU A 215 12.21 6.51 -14.83
CA GLU A 215 12.03 7.77 -15.54
C GLU A 215 10.92 7.68 -16.59
N GLN A 216 10.94 6.64 -17.44
CA GLN A 216 9.87 6.40 -18.44
C GLN A 216 8.52 6.16 -17.76
N THR A 217 8.48 5.42 -16.65
CA THR A 217 7.27 5.16 -15.88
C THR A 217 6.68 6.46 -15.35
N MET A 218 7.51 7.34 -14.82
CA MET A 218 7.07 8.65 -14.32
C MET A 218 6.61 9.59 -15.43
N GLN A 219 7.26 9.55 -16.60
CA GLN A 219 6.80 10.30 -17.79
C GLN A 219 5.42 9.82 -18.23
N ASN A 220 5.22 8.50 -18.33
CA ASN A 220 3.92 7.92 -18.69
C ASN A 220 2.83 8.26 -17.68
N TRP A 221 3.15 8.26 -16.38
CA TRP A 221 2.21 8.64 -15.31
C TRP A 221 1.80 10.11 -15.42
N ARG A 222 2.75 11.03 -15.59
CA ARG A 222 2.48 12.46 -15.79
C ARG A 222 1.65 12.70 -17.06
N GLN A 223 1.94 11.97 -18.15
CA GLN A 223 1.17 12.05 -19.38
C GLN A 223 -0.27 11.57 -19.18
N ALA A 224 -0.48 10.47 -18.46
CA ALA A 224 -1.82 9.96 -18.16
C ALA A 224 -2.63 10.95 -17.32
N LEU A 225 -2.01 11.59 -16.30
CA LEU A 225 -2.65 12.66 -15.53
C LEU A 225 -3.06 13.84 -16.43
N ALA A 226 -2.17 14.32 -17.28
CA ALA A 226 -2.45 15.42 -18.20
C ALA A 226 -3.57 15.07 -19.21
N GLN A 227 -3.62 13.83 -19.71
CA GLN A 227 -4.66 13.36 -20.64
C GLN A 227 -6.05 13.21 -19.99
N THR A 228 -6.11 13.17 -18.68
CA THR A 228 -7.36 13.03 -17.90
C THR A 228 -7.68 14.28 -17.08
N ASP A 229 -7.08 15.42 -17.41
CA ASP A 229 -7.27 16.72 -16.74
C ASP A 229 -7.00 16.65 -15.21
N GLN A 230 -6.07 15.78 -14.81
CA GLN A 230 -5.65 15.69 -13.41
C GLN A 230 -4.36 16.48 -13.22
N GLU A 231 -4.34 17.39 -12.24
CA GLU A 231 -3.16 18.23 -11.99
C GLU A 231 -1.97 17.40 -11.49
N TRP A 232 -2.15 16.72 -10.36
CA TRP A 232 -1.12 15.91 -9.74
C TRP A 232 -1.72 14.83 -8.84
N LYS A 233 -1.10 13.64 -8.88
CA LYS A 233 -1.39 12.54 -7.92
C LYS A 233 -0.10 11.82 -7.59
N PRO A 234 0.06 11.34 -6.32
CA PRO A 234 1.29 10.72 -5.89
C PRO A 234 1.60 9.40 -6.58
N TYR A 235 2.90 9.16 -6.73
CA TYR A 235 3.47 7.86 -7.09
C TYR A 235 4.17 7.28 -5.86
N ILE A 236 3.78 6.07 -5.49
CA ILE A 236 4.25 5.34 -4.31
C ILE A 236 4.95 4.07 -4.77
N GLN A 237 6.08 3.73 -4.16
CA GLN A 237 6.88 2.58 -4.56
C GLN A 237 7.17 1.67 -3.38
N SER A 238 7.00 0.34 -3.54
CA SER A 238 7.55 -0.64 -2.59
C SER A 238 9.06 -0.79 -2.79
N LEU A 239 9.79 -1.16 -1.73
CA LEU A 239 11.23 -1.38 -1.80
C LEU A 239 11.67 -2.37 -0.72
N TYR A 240 12.23 -3.51 -1.12
CA TYR A 240 12.88 -4.43 -0.18
C TYR A 240 14.30 -3.97 0.12
N ILE A 241 14.67 -3.94 1.39
CA ILE A 241 16.02 -3.60 1.80
C ILE A 241 16.58 -4.64 2.78
N ASP A 242 17.88 -4.92 2.64
CA ASP A 242 18.72 -5.54 3.66
C ASP A 242 19.77 -4.51 4.08
N LEU A 243 19.52 -3.80 5.19
CA LEU A 243 20.39 -2.75 5.70
C LEU A 243 21.56 -3.37 6.46
N LEU A 244 22.74 -3.34 5.87
CA LEU A 244 23.96 -3.91 6.43
C LEU A 244 24.57 -3.02 7.53
N GLU A 245 25.28 -3.61 8.50
CA GLU A 245 25.90 -2.89 9.64
C GLU A 245 26.90 -1.81 9.20
N SER A 246 27.71 -2.10 8.18
CA SER A 246 28.67 -1.12 7.66
C SER A 246 27.94 -0.06 6.84
N LYS A 247 28.00 1.20 7.25
CA LYS A 247 27.38 2.33 6.55
C LYS A 247 27.82 2.43 5.09
N ALA A 248 29.10 2.15 4.81
CA ALA A 248 29.71 2.20 3.49
C ALA A 248 29.63 0.86 2.73
N ALA A 249 28.85 -0.12 3.19
CA ALA A 249 28.73 -1.39 2.50
C ALA A 249 28.20 -1.21 1.07
N HIS A 250 28.92 -1.84 0.11
CA HIS A 250 28.55 -1.76 -1.30
C HIS A 250 27.20 -2.42 -1.56
N PRO A 251 26.38 -1.84 -2.46
CA PRO A 251 25.08 -2.39 -2.78
C PRO A 251 25.17 -3.67 -3.59
N ALA A 252 24.25 -4.59 -3.35
CA ALA A 252 24.01 -5.73 -4.23
C ALA A 252 22.49 -5.94 -4.39
N PRO A 253 22.02 -6.39 -5.56
CA PRO A 253 20.60 -6.58 -5.81
C PRO A 253 20.03 -7.72 -4.97
N ILE A 254 18.79 -7.55 -4.52
CA ILE A 254 17.91 -8.59 -4.01
C ILE A 254 16.58 -8.53 -4.75
N HIS A 255 15.63 -9.43 -4.45
CA HIS A 255 14.31 -9.38 -5.04
C HIS A 255 13.62 -8.04 -4.75
N LEU A 256 13.23 -7.30 -5.78
CA LEU A 256 12.56 -5.99 -5.71
C LEU A 256 13.27 -4.95 -4.80
N GLY A 257 14.60 -4.99 -4.77
CA GLY A 257 15.35 -4.06 -3.94
C GLY A 257 16.85 -4.33 -3.92
N PHE A 258 17.49 -3.99 -2.81
CA PHE A 258 18.93 -4.15 -2.63
C PHE A 258 19.31 -4.47 -1.18
N LYS A 259 20.50 -5.02 -0.99
CA LYS A 259 21.25 -5.01 0.27
C LYS A 259 22.37 -3.98 0.17
N GLY A 260 22.63 -3.25 1.26
CA GLY A 260 23.67 -2.22 1.27
C GLY A 260 23.71 -1.44 2.58
N GLY A 261 24.69 -0.56 2.72
CA GLY A 261 24.81 0.30 3.90
C GLY A 261 23.87 1.50 3.86
N SER A 262 23.81 2.23 4.99
CA SER A 262 22.95 3.42 5.11
C SER A 262 23.34 4.55 4.18
N ASP A 263 24.63 4.69 3.81
CA ASP A 263 25.08 5.71 2.86
C ASP A 263 24.48 5.48 1.47
N TYR A 264 24.51 4.23 0.97
CA TYR A 264 23.87 3.89 -0.29
C TYR A 264 22.34 4.01 -0.20
N THR A 265 21.75 3.55 0.90
CA THR A 265 20.30 3.64 1.11
C THR A 265 19.81 5.08 1.03
N LEU A 266 20.51 6.01 1.68
CA LEU A 266 20.20 7.44 1.62
C LEU A 266 20.33 7.99 0.19
N ALA A 267 21.42 7.67 -0.50
CA ALA A 267 21.64 8.10 -1.88
C ALA A 267 20.57 7.58 -2.82
N HIS A 268 20.17 6.30 -2.68
CA HIS A 268 19.13 5.67 -3.47
C HIS A 268 17.76 6.33 -3.26
N LEU A 269 17.39 6.60 -2.00
CA LEU A 269 16.13 7.26 -1.68
C LEU A 269 16.07 8.72 -2.19
N LYS A 270 17.17 9.47 -2.10
CA LYS A 270 17.28 10.81 -2.70
C LYS A 270 17.13 10.78 -4.21
N LEU A 271 17.66 9.74 -4.87
CA LEU A 271 17.50 9.56 -6.30
C LEU A 271 16.03 9.24 -6.64
N LEU A 272 15.33 8.40 -5.86
CA LEU A 272 13.89 8.16 -6.03
C LEU A 272 13.09 9.46 -5.88
N GLU A 273 13.40 10.28 -4.87
CA GLU A 273 12.77 11.59 -4.68
C GLU A 273 12.96 12.50 -5.90
N SER A 274 14.18 12.59 -6.42
CA SER A 274 14.49 13.43 -7.59
C SER A 274 13.77 12.97 -8.88
N HIS A 275 13.40 11.70 -8.97
CA HIS A 275 12.56 11.15 -10.06
C HIS A 275 11.07 11.37 -9.83
N GLY A 276 10.66 11.84 -8.64
CA GLY A 276 9.26 12.16 -8.32
C GLY A 276 8.50 11.06 -7.60
N VAL A 277 9.20 10.10 -6.99
CA VAL A 277 8.58 9.16 -6.04
C VAL A 277 8.24 9.93 -4.75
N ASN A 278 7.01 9.77 -4.25
CA ASN A 278 6.52 10.59 -3.13
C ASN A 278 6.45 9.81 -1.81
N HIS A 279 6.38 8.49 -1.87
CA HIS A 279 6.40 7.64 -0.69
C HIS A 279 7.05 6.30 -1.02
N VAL A 280 7.92 5.81 -0.14
CA VAL A 280 8.54 4.48 -0.28
C VAL A 280 8.06 3.58 0.85
N ILE A 281 7.53 2.42 0.47
CA ILE A 281 7.07 1.36 1.38
C ILE A 281 8.24 0.39 1.57
N ILE A 282 8.92 0.49 2.70
CA ILE A 282 10.06 -0.36 3.02
C ILE A 282 9.60 -1.73 3.50
N ASN A 283 10.18 -2.79 2.94
CA ASN A 283 9.98 -4.18 3.34
C ASN A 283 11.30 -4.78 3.83
N LEU A 284 11.30 -5.31 5.05
CA LEU A 284 12.48 -5.87 5.71
C LEU A 284 12.61 -7.39 5.57
N LYS A 285 11.74 -8.05 4.82
CA LYS A 285 11.70 -9.53 4.70
C LYS A 285 13.06 -10.16 4.48
N TYR A 286 13.87 -9.60 3.58
CA TYR A 286 15.18 -10.14 3.20
C TYR A 286 16.33 -9.59 4.05
N GLY A 287 16.02 -8.93 5.17
CA GLY A 287 17.02 -8.39 6.07
C GLY A 287 17.85 -9.47 6.76
N SER A 288 19.08 -9.12 7.09
CA SER A 288 20.03 -9.95 7.85
C SER A 288 20.14 -9.54 9.32
N ARG A 289 19.53 -8.42 9.72
CA ARG A 289 19.59 -7.82 11.05
C ARG A 289 18.23 -7.81 11.74
N PRO A 290 18.20 -7.75 13.10
CA PRO A 290 16.96 -7.52 13.83
C PRO A 290 16.23 -6.25 13.39
N ALA A 291 14.92 -6.35 13.22
CA ALA A 291 14.11 -5.24 12.71
C ALA A 291 14.20 -3.99 13.61
N GLU A 292 14.27 -4.16 14.92
CA GLU A 292 14.44 -3.08 15.90
C GLU A 292 15.69 -2.23 15.61
N GLU A 293 16.81 -2.88 15.35
CA GLU A 293 18.07 -2.19 15.04
C GLU A 293 17.99 -1.44 13.70
N VAL A 294 17.39 -2.09 12.71
CA VAL A 294 17.19 -1.49 11.38
C VAL A 294 16.27 -0.26 11.47
N LEU A 295 15.17 -0.35 12.23
CA LEU A 295 14.27 0.78 12.46
C LEU A 295 15.01 1.97 13.12
N GLU A 296 15.80 1.69 14.17
CA GLU A 296 16.59 2.74 14.84
C GLU A 296 17.59 3.41 13.89
N GLU A 297 18.28 2.64 13.05
CA GLU A 297 19.22 3.20 12.09
C GLU A 297 18.51 4.00 10.98
N LEU A 298 17.42 3.49 10.44
CA LEU A 298 16.59 4.24 9.47
C LEU A 298 16.05 5.52 10.09
N GLY A 299 15.56 5.46 11.33
CA GLY A 299 15.03 6.61 12.06
C GLY A 299 16.05 7.69 12.31
N LYS A 300 17.28 7.33 12.68
CA LYS A 300 18.34 8.28 13.05
C LYS A 300 19.15 8.79 11.85
N SER A 301 19.39 7.94 10.86
CA SER A 301 20.35 8.22 9.79
C SER A 301 19.69 8.53 8.44
N ILE A 302 18.44 8.13 8.24
CA ILE A 302 17.76 8.24 6.93
C ILE A 302 16.55 9.19 7.01
N LEU A 303 15.61 8.93 7.92
CA LEU A 303 14.36 9.72 8.03
C LEU A 303 14.59 11.25 8.17
N PRO A 304 15.60 11.75 8.89
CA PRO A 304 15.82 13.20 9.00
C PRO A 304 16.12 13.93 7.68
N HIS A 305 16.40 13.18 6.62
CA HIS A 305 16.65 13.75 5.28
C HIS A 305 15.36 13.86 4.44
N PHE A 306 14.23 13.33 4.94
CA PHE A 306 12.93 13.30 4.25
C PHE A 306 11.83 13.87 5.15
N VAL A 307 10.75 14.34 4.58
CA VAL A 307 9.68 15.06 5.32
C VAL A 307 8.48 14.17 5.60
#